data_fdeacde2bfd8b4fa05fe5564b7a20548
#
_entry.id   fdeacde2bfd8b4fa05fe5564b7a20548
#
_cell.length_a   1.000
_cell.length_b   1.000
_cell.length_c   1.000
_cell.angle_alpha   90.00
_cell.angle_beta   90.00
_cell.angle_gamma   90.00
#
_symmetry.space_group_name_H-M   'P 1'
#
loop_
_entity.id
_entity.type
_entity.pdbx_description
1 polymer ?
#
loop_
_entity_poly.entity_id
_entity_poly.type
_entity_poly.pdbx_seq_one_letter_code
_entity_poly.pdbx_strand_id
1 'polypeptide(L)'
;MGFLLYISYHGAFIYSYGILLYGCIPSGLTMAKIKDYDLITVDEKYLYTKGKYKGDIYDKLVAAMDDSNAVYQWRRKYVRKNMSGVVPTLTANQGEGGHNVCLVKTKQGIRKMTPKECFNTQGFPESFVLPDIADGRLYKQAGNSVCVSVIQRIAEQMLVAMK
;
A
#
# COMPACT_ATOMS: atom_id res chain seq x y z
N MET A 1 14.23 -14.17 22.32
CA MET A 1 15.26 -13.12 22.38
C MET A 1 15.37 -12.53 20.98
N GLY A 2 14.62 -11.48 20.70
CA GLY A 2 14.53 -10.89 19.35
C GLY A 2 15.60 -9.83 19.21
N PHE A 3 16.44 -9.97 18.20
CA PHE A 3 17.40 -8.94 17.83
C PHE A 3 16.65 -7.78 17.15
N LEU A 4 16.62 -6.63 17.80
CA LEU A 4 16.20 -5.37 17.23
C LEU A 4 17.36 -4.79 16.43
N LEU A 5 17.34 -4.87 15.11
CA LEU A 5 18.31 -4.15 14.30
C LEU A 5 17.80 -2.70 14.13
N TYR A 6 18.39 -1.78 14.87
CA TYR A 6 18.09 -0.37 14.78
C TYR A 6 18.98 0.24 13.70
N ILE A 7 18.44 0.46 12.51
CA ILE A 7 19.10 1.27 11.49
C ILE A 7 18.34 2.60 11.43
N SER A 8 18.82 3.56 12.22
CA SER A 8 18.33 4.93 12.15
C SER A 8 19.13 5.69 11.08
N TYR A 9 18.57 5.74 9.88
CA TYR A 9 18.98 6.73 8.89
C TYR A 9 17.70 7.32 8.29
N HIS A 10 17.35 8.53 8.71
CA HIS A 10 16.19 9.30 8.24
C HIS A 10 14.83 8.58 8.38
N GLY A 11 14.55 7.95 9.51
CA GLY A 11 13.20 7.58 9.91
C GLY A 11 12.66 6.24 9.40
N ALA A 12 13.50 5.29 8.99
CA ALA A 12 13.08 3.94 8.66
C ALA A 12 13.23 2.98 9.86
N PHE A 13 12.16 2.26 10.22
CA PHE A 13 12.17 1.22 11.25
C PHE A 13 11.90 -0.15 10.63
N ILE A 14 12.77 -1.11 10.90
CA ILE A 14 12.59 -2.51 10.50
C ILE A 14 12.24 -3.33 11.74
N TYR A 15 11.05 -3.95 11.76
CA TYR A 15 10.63 -4.89 12.79
C TYR A 15 10.58 -6.31 12.23
N SER A 16 10.90 -7.30 13.05
CA SER A 16 10.97 -8.73 12.68
C SER A 16 9.64 -9.35 12.19
N TYR A 17 8.54 -8.63 12.21
CA TYR A 17 7.21 -9.07 11.73
C TYR A 17 6.59 -8.19 10.65
N GLY A 18 7.36 -7.37 10.00
CA GLY A 18 6.92 -6.52 8.91
C GLY A 18 7.80 -5.28 8.80
N ILE A 19 8.11 -4.91 7.58
CA ILE A 19 8.83 -3.67 7.31
C ILE A 19 7.83 -2.53 7.42
N LEU A 20 7.89 -1.75 8.50
CA LEU A 20 7.17 -0.51 8.63
C LEU A 20 8.06 0.58 8.06
N LEU A 21 7.87 0.92 6.79
CA LEU A 21 8.64 1.95 6.13
C LEU A 21 8.12 3.33 6.53
N TYR A 22 8.62 3.85 7.64
CA TYR A 22 8.53 5.26 7.96
C TYR A 22 9.64 5.99 7.20
N GLY A 23 9.27 6.88 6.29
CA GLY A 23 10.20 7.86 5.74
C GLY A 23 11.16 7.37 4.65
N CYS A 24 10.87 6.31 3.90
CA CYS A 24 11.57 6.03 2.65
C CYS A 24 11.08 6.89 1.50
N ILE A 25 11.01 8.21 1.73
CA ILE A 25 10.83 9.17 0.64
C ILE A 25 12.20 9.79 0.39
N PRO A 26 12.88 9.50 -0.73
CA PRO A 26 13.96 10.36 -1.18
C PRO A 26 13.41 11.78 -1.25
N SER A 27 14.18 12.76 -0.81
CA SER A 27 13.86 14.16 -1.03
C SER A 27 13.62 14.38 -2.53
N GLY A 28 12.34 14.41 -2.95
CA GLY A 28 11.95 14.51 -4.36
C GLY A 28 10.95 13.44 -4.85
N LEU A 29 10.84 12.26 -4.22
CA LEU A 29 9.75 11.33 -4.49
C LEU A 29 8.65 11.56 -3.46
N THR A 30 7.74 12.42 -3.80
CA THR A 30 6.44 12.50 -3.12
C THR A 30 5.78 11.13 -3.27
N MET A 31 5.43 10.47 -2.18
CA MET A 31 4.39 9.45 -2.23
C MET A 31 3.24 10.06 -3.03
N ALA A 32 2.73 9.33 -4.03
CA ALA A 32 1.58 9.77 -4.77
C ALA A 32 0.60 10.32 -3.73
N LYS A 33 0.38 11.63 -3.77
CA LYS A 33 -0.47 12.27 -2.75
C LYS A 33 -1.81 11.59 -2.86
N ILE A 34 -2.43 11.27 -1.75
CA ILE A 34 -3.76 10.63 -1.70
C ILE A 34 -4.76 11.35 -2.62
N LYS A 35 -4.56 12.65 -2.87
CA LYS A 35 -5.29 13.44 -3.87
C LYS A 35 -5.19 12.91 -5.31
N ASP A 36 -4.12 12.23 -5.66
CA ASP A 36 -3.93 11.74 -7.03
C ASP A 36 -4.80 10.51 -7.32
N TYR A 37 -5.29 9.82 -6.29
CA TYR A 37 -6.25 8.72 -6.45
C TYR A 37 -7.63 9.16 -6.96
N ASP A 38 -7.99 10.44 -6.82
CA ASP A 38 -9.22 11.02 -7.36
C ASP A 38 -9.16 11.29 -8.86
N LEU A 39 -7.96 11.37 -9.43
CA LEU A 39 -7.75 11.68 -10.85
C LEU A 39 -7.87 10.44 -11.74
N ILE A 40 -7.81 9.26 -11.14
CA ILE A 40 -7.80 7.99 -11.87
C ILE A 40 -9.20 7.40 -11.87
N THR A 41 -9.82 7.34 -13.05
CA THR A 41 -11.03 6.54 -13.25
C THR A 41 -10.65 5.07 -13.23
N VAL A 42 -11.18 4.33 -12.29
CA VAL A 42 -10.90 2.89 -12.15
C VAL A 42 -12.09 2.05 -12.61
N ASP A 43 -11.77 0.83 -13.01
CA ASP A 43 -12.75 -0.20 -13.32
C ASP A 43 -13.65 -0.48 -12.10
N GLU A 44 -14.95 -0.72 -12.34
CA GLU A 44 -15.94 -1.04 -11.31
C GLU A 44 -15.57 -2.25 -10.45
N LYS A 45 -14.73 -3.15 -10.97
CA LYS A 45 -14.22 -4.29 -10.19
C LYS A 45 -13.49 -3.90 -8.92
N TYR A 46 -12.92 -2.69 -8.85
CA TYR A 46 -12.23 -2.16 -7.67
C TYR A 46 -13.15 -1.47 -6.68
N LEU A 47 -14.36 -1.07 -7.09
CA LEU A 47 -15.31 -0.36 -6.25
C LEU A 47 -15.98 -1.31 -5.24
N TYR A 48 -16.21 -0.78 -4.04
CA TYR A 48 -17.05 -1.39 -3.02
C TYR A 48 -18.45 -0.80 -3.13
N THR A 49 -19.39 -1.61 -3.50
CA THR A 49 -20.82 -1.24 -3.62
C THR A 49 -21.67 -2.09 -2.69
N LYS A 50 -22.84 -1.58 -2.33
CA LYS A 50 -23.78 -2.31 -1.48
C LYS A 50 -24.19 -3.62 -2.14
N GLY A 51 -24.10 -4.73 -1.41
CA GLY A 51 -24.44 -6.06 -1.91
C GLY A 51 -23.33 -6.80 -2.65
N LYS A 52 -22.23 -6.15 -3.02
CA LYS A 52 -21.09 -6.81 -3.69
C LYS A 52 -20.34 -7.81 -2.79
N TYR A 53 -20.27 -7.51 -1.51
CA TYR A 53 -19.62 -8.39 -0.52
C TYR A 53 -20.65 -8.86 0.51
N LYS A 54 -20.44 -10.07 1.02
CA LYS A 54 -21.32 -10.67 2.03
C LYS A 54 -21.29 -9.87 3.34
N GLY A 55 -22.46 -9.77 3.98
CA GLY A 55 -22.60 -9.11 5.28
C GLY A 55 -22.65 -7.59 5.18
N ASP A 56 -22.28 -6.93 6.27
CA ASP A 56 -22.37 -5.50 6.50
C ASP A 56 -21.04 -4.74 6.19
N ILE A 57 -20.17 -5.34 5.38
CA ILE A 57 -18.85 -4.78 5.08
C ILE A 57 -18.97 -3.38 4.49
N TYR A 58 -19.85 -3.18 3.51
CA TYR A 58 -20.04 -1.88 2.87
C TYR A 58 -20.50 -0.81 3.85
N ASP A 59 -21.47 -1.13 4.69
CA ASP A 59 -22.01 -0.19 5.68
C ASP A 59 -20.93 0.19 6.73
N LYS A 60 -20.10 -0.77 7.15
CA LYS A 60 -18.95 -0.51 8.02
C LYS A 60 -17.89 0.37 7.37
N LEU A 61 -17.63 0.17 6.07
CA LEU A 61 -16.71 1.02 5.31
C LEU A 61 -17.24 2.45 5.21
N VAL A 62 -18.51 2.62 4.86
CA VAL A 62 -19.15 3.94 4.76
C VAL A 62 -19.10 4.67 6.10
N ALA A 63 -19.39 3.98 7.20
CA ALA A 63 -19.38 4.55 8.55
C ALA A 63 -17.97 4.95 9.02
N ALA A 64 -16.93 4.20 8.66
CA ALA A 64 -15.58 4.39 9.17
C ALA A 64 -14.70 5.27 8.28
N MET A 65 -15.01 5.38 6.97
CA MET A 65 -14.19 6.14 6.02
C MET A 65 -14.67 7.58 5.91
N ASP A 66 -14.26 8.40 6.86
CA ASP A 66 -14.64 9.81 7.01
C ASP A 66 -13.75 10.79 6.23
N ASP A 67 -12.53 10.39 5.88
CA ASP A 67 -11.48 11.25 5.33
C ASP A 67 -10.99 10.73 3.97
N SER A 68 -11.15 11.53 2.92
CA SER A 68 -10.66 11.20 1.58
C SER A 68 -9.13 11.31 1.43
N ASN A 69 -8.45 11.92 2.40
CA ASN A 69 -6.99 12.04 2.40
C ASN A 69 -6.30 10.93 3.21
N ALA A 70 -7.06 9.96 3.73
CA ALA A 70 -6.51 8.85 4.48
C ALA A 70 -6.59 7.54 3.69
N VAL A 71 -5.63 6.66 3.94
CA VAL A 71 -5.69 5.25 3.50
C VAL A 71 -6.27 4.42 4.61
N TYR A 72 -7.17 3.53 4.24
CA TYR A 72 -7.83 2.64 5.17
C TYR A 72 -7.45 1.19 4.88
N GLN A 73 -7.71 0.33 5.84
CA GLN A 73 -7.45 -1.09 5.71
C GLN A 73 -8.60 -1.89 6.31
N TRP A 74 -9.16 -2.83 5.53
CA TRP A 74 -10.12 -3.79 6.06
C TRP A 74 -9.39 -4.86 6.87
N ARG A 75 -9.75 -5.00 8.15
CA ARG A 75 -9.13 -5.93 9.12
C ARG A 75 -10.15 -6.93 9.64
N ARG A 76 -10.63 -7.84 8.79
CA ARG A 76 -11.61 -8.91 9.11
C ARG A 76 -12.93 -8.44 9.74
N LYS A 77 -12.87 -7.64 10.79
CA LYS A 77 -14.03 -7.22 11.61
C LYS A 77 -14.23 -5.72 11.65
N TYR A 78 -13.20 -4.94 11.39
CA TYR A 78 -13.23 -3.48 11.49
C TYR A 78 -12.39 -2.82 10.39
N VAL A 79 -12.62 -1.55 10.21
CA VAL A 79 -11.85 -0.69 9.31
C VAL A 79 -10.81 0.06 10.12
N ARG A 80 -9.57 -0.04 9.72
CA ARG A 80 -8.47 0.72 10.32
C ARG A 80 -8.15 1.92 9.45
N LYS A 81 -8.19 3.12 10.01
CA LYS A 81 -7.67 4.34 9.41
C LYS A 81 -6.16 4.40 9.65
N ASN A 82 -5.39 4.62 8.61
CA ASN A 82 -3.96 4.83 8.75
C ASN A 82 -3.65 6.31 8.92
N MET A 83 -3.29 6.71 10.15
CA MET A 83 -3.13 8.11 10.54
C MET A 83 -1.81 8.74 10.09
N SER A 84 -0.86 7.93 9.64
CA SER A 84 0.49 8.39 9.31
C SER A 84 0.64 8.96 7.90
N GLY A 85 -0.43 9.02 7.10
CA GLY A 85 -0.38 9.45 5.70
C GLY A 85 0.40 8.50 4.77
N VAL A 86 0.76 7.31 5.27
CA VAL A 86 1.46 6.28 4.51
C VAL A 86 0.55 5.08 4.26
N VAL A 87 0.82 4.35 3.19
CA VAL A 87 0.13 3.11 2.88
C VAL A 87 0.56 2.03 3.88
N PRO A 88 -0.38 1.28 4.47
CA PRO A 88 -0.03 0.17 5.33
C PRO A 88 0.73 -0.92 4.56
N THR A 89 1.45 -1.78 5.26
CA THR A 89 2.19 -2.90 4.66
C THR A 89 1.31 -3.68 3.68
N LEU A 90 1.74 -3.74 2.44
CA LEU A 90 1.10 -4.55 1.41
C LEU A 90 1.40 -6.03 1.69
N THR A 91 0.38 -6.86 1.60
CA THR A 91 0.51 -8.29 1.82
C THR A 91 0.16 -9.07 0.55
N ALA A 92 0.76 -10.24 0.37
CA ALA A 92 0.54 -11.07 -0.81
C ALA A 92 -0.92 -11.47 -1.04
N ASN A 93 -1.74 -11.49 0.02
CA ASN A 93 -3.15 -11.91 -0.05
C ASN A 93 -4.15 -10.76 -0.10
N GLN A 94 -3.69 -9.51 -0.24
CA GLN A 94 -4.58 -8.32 -0.24
C GLN A 94 -5.57 -8.30 -1.41
N GLY A 95 -5.27 -8.96 -2.51
CA GLY A 95 -6.13 -8.98 -3.72
C GLY A 95 -7.23 -10.03 -3.71
N GLU A 96 -7.16 -11.03 -2.84
CA GLU A 96 -8.02 -12.21 -2.84
C GLU A 96 -9.22 -12.09 -1.86
N GLY A 97 -9.66 -10.87 -1.55
CA GLY A 97 -10.72 -10.62 -0.57
C GLY A 97 -10.31 -10.91 0.87
N GLY A 98 -9.01 -11.13 1.09
CA GLY A 98 -8.41 -11.35 2.40
C GLY A 98 -8.35 -10.08 3.25
N HIS A 99 -7.77 -10.23 4.40
CA HIS A 99 -7.53 -9.11 5.30
C HIS A 99 -6.44 -8.22 4.74
N ASN A 100 -6.35 -7.00 5.23
CA ASN A 100 -5.31 -6.02 4.89
C ASN A 100 -5.43 -5.44 3.48
N VAL A 101 -6.61 -5.47 2.89
CA VAL A 101 -6.87 -4.74 1.65
C VAL A 101 -6.77 -3.24 1.89
N CYS A 102 -5.94 -2.57 1.11
CA CYS A 102 -5.80 -1.11 1.15
C CYS A 102 -6.96 -0.45 0.42
N LEU A 103 -7.64 0.44 1.12
CA LEU A 103 -8.85 1.12 0.66
C LEU A 103 -8.64 2.62 0.66
N VAL A 104 -9.21 3.28 -0.33
CA VAL A 104 -9.24 4.74 -0.47
C VAL A 104 -10.66 5.19 -0.74
N LYS A 105 -11.01 6.40 -0.23
CA LYS A 105 -12.27 7.05 -0.52
C LYS A 105 -12.04 8.08 -1.62
N THR A 106 -12.70 7.93 -2.74
CA THR A 106 -12.58 8.80 -3.91
C THR A 106 -13.93 9.38 -4.29
N LYS A 107 -13.96 10.30 -5.24
CA LYS A 107 -15.21 10.85 -5.80
C LYS A 107 -16.09 9.77 -6.42
N GLN A 108 -15.49 8.70 -6.94
CA GLN A 108 -16.22 7.55 -7.49
C GLN A 108 -16.81 6.63 -6.40
N GLY A 109 -16.38 6.78 -5.15
CA GLY A 109 -16.79 5.97 -4.02
C GLY A 109 -15.62 5.32 -3.28
N ILE A 110 -15.94 4.32 -2.47
CA ILE A 110 -14.94 3.54 -1.75
C ILE A 110 -14.40 2.46 -2.68
N ARG A 111 -13.08 2.37 -2.79
CA ARG A 111 -12.42 1.37 -3.64
C ARG A 111 -11.16 0.80 -3.02
N LYS A 112 -10.75 -0.36 -3.48
CA LYS A 112 -9.40 -0.86 -3.22
C LYS A 112 -8.40 -0.19 -4.16
N MET A 113 -7.16 -0.09 -3.70
CA MET A 113 -6.05 0.33 -4.57
C MET A 113 -5.89 -0.68 -5.71
N THR A 114 -5.59 -0.18 -6.89
CA THR A 114 -5.27 -1.03 -8.04
C THR A 114 -3.89 -1.68 -7.89
N PRO A 115 -3.58 -2.78 -8.62
CA PRO A 115 -2.23 -3.36 -8.60
C PRO A 115 -1.16 -2.33 -8.95
N LYS A 116 -1.40 -1.47 -9.96
CA LYS A 116 -0.45 -0.43 -10.37
C LYS A 116 -0.16 0.55 -9.23
N GLU A 117 -1.19 1.03 -8.54
CA GLU A 117 -1.02 1.88 -7.37
C GLU A 117 -0.23 1.20 -6.26
N CYS A 118 -0.43 -0.12 -6.05
CA CYS A 118 0.34 -0.88 -5.07
C CYS A 118 1.84 -0.91 -5.42
N PHE A 119 2.20 -1.12 -6.68
CA PHE A 119 3.60 -1.05 -7.11
C PHE A 119 4.17 0.37 -7.00
N ASN A 120 3.42 1.38 -7.41
CA ASN A 120 3.85 2.79 -7.32
C ASN A 120 4.12 3.21 -5.86
N THR A 121 3.31 2.75 -4.90
CA THR A 121 3.54 3.04 -3.46
C THR A 121 4.79 2.38 -2.91
N GLN A 122 5.32 1.35 -3.57
CA GLN A 122 6.61 0.74 -3.24
C GLN A 122 7.80 1.38 -3.96
N GLY A 123 7.55 2.43 -4.75
CA GLY A 123 8.59 3.17 -5.45
C GLY A 123 8.94 2.62 -6.83
N PHE A 124 8.14 1.70 -7.37
CA PHE A 124 8.26 1.34 -8.79
C PHE A 124 7.87 2.54 -9.65
N PRO A 125 8.63 2.84 -10.73
CA PRO A 125 8.36 4.00 -11.57
C PRO A 125 7.04 3.85 -12.34
N GLU A 126 6.44 4.94 -12.75
CA GLU A 126 5.23 4.92 -13.56
C GLU A 126 5.41 4.18 -14.89
N SER A 127 6.61 4.21 -15.44
CA SER A 127 7.00 3.46 -16.64
C SER A 127 7.07 1.95 -16.45
N PHE A 128 6.99 1.46 -15.20
CA PHE A 128 6.99 0.02 -14.94
C PHE A 128 5.71 -0.62 -15.47
N VAL A 129 5.86 -1.44 -16.51
CA VAL A 129 4.75 -2.12 -17.18
C VAL A 129 4.39 -3.38 -16.40
N LEU A 130 3.13 -3.48 -16.00
CA LEU A 130 2.61 -4.72 -15.41
C LEU A 130 2.29 -5.73 -16.52
N PRO A 131 2.61 -7.02 -16.31
CA PRO A 131 2.22 -8.06 -17.26
C PRO A 131 0.69 -8.23 -17.28
N ASP A 132 0.18 -8.67 -18.42
CA ASP A 132 -1.25 -8.99 -18.59
C ASP A 132 -1.60 -10.34 -17.94
N ILE A 133 -1.79 -10.31 -16.64
CA ILE A 133 -2.16 -11.46 -15.80
C ILE A 133 -3.26 -11.06 -14.83
N ALA A 134 -3.91 -12.04 -14.22
CA ALA A 134 -4.97 -11.79 -13.24
C ALA A 134 -4.51 -10.89 -12.08
N ASP A 135 -5.36 -9.92 -11.71
CA ASP A 135 -5.09 -8.94 -10.65
C ASP A 135 -4.64 -9.59 -9.33
N GLY A 136 -5.21 -10.74 -8.96
CA GLY A 136 -4.81 -11.47 -7.75
C GLY A 136 -3.32 -11.84 -7.75
N ARG A 137 -2.78 -12.21 -8.92
CA ARG A 137 -1.34 -12.49 -9.07
C ARG A 137 -0.51 -11.22 -8.98
N LEU A 138 -0.98 -10.11 -9.56
CA LEU A 138 -0.32 -8.81 -9.46
C LEU A 138 -0.28 -8.30 -8.02
N TYR A 139 -1.38 -8.41 -7.27
CA TYR A 139 -1.39 -8.08 -5.85
C TYR A 139 -0.43 -8.95 -5.03
N LYS A 140 -0.36 -10.24 -5.36
CA LYS A 140 0.57 -11.17 -4.72
C LYS A 140 2.02 -10.77 -4.99
N GLN A 141 2.34 -10.41 -6.23
CA GLN A 141 3.67 -9.92 -6.60
C GLN A 141 3.99 -8.60 -5.87
N ALA A 142 3.07 -7.64 -5.86
CA ALA A 142 3.25 -6.39 -5.13
C ALA A 142 3.50 -6.64 -3.63
N GLY A 143 2.72 -7.53 -3.00
CA GLY A 143 2.89 -7.85 -1.59
C GLY A 143 4.17 -8.62 -1.24
N ASN A 144 4.72 -9.37 -2.19
CA ASN A 144 6.00 -10.09 -2.05
C ASN A 144 7.21 -9.25 -2.50
N SER A 145 6.97 -8.10 -3.11
CA SER A 145 8.05 -7.21 -3.54
C SER A 145 8.59 -6.41 -2.35
N VAL A 146 9.63 -5.65 -2.62
CA VAL A 146 10.29 -4.79 -1.65
C VAL A 146 10.19 -3.33 -2.07
N CYS A 147 10.31 -2.41 -1.11
CA CYS A 147 10.37 -1.00 -1.39
C CYS A 147 11.66 -0.68 -2.16
N VAL A 148 11.52 -0.17 -3.37
CA VAL A 148 12.63 0.10 -4.29
C VAL A 148 13.66 1.04 -3.68
N SER A 149 13.21 2.11 -3.03
CA SER A 149 14.11 3.10 -2.40
C SER A 149 14.94 2.51 -1.26
N VAL A 150 14.42 1.53 -0.52
CA VAL A 150 15.18 0.85 0.55
C VAL A 150 16.27 -0.02 -0.05
N ILE A 151 15.95 -0.82 -1.05
CA ILE A 151 16.94 -1.69 -1.70
C ILE A 151 18.02 -0.88 -2.40
N GLN A 152 17.63 0.21 -3.07
CA GLN A 152 18.59 1.12 -3.67
C GLN A 152 19.57 1.66 -2.62
N ARG A 153 19.08 2.12 -1.47
CA ARG A 153 19.90 2.64 -0.40
C ARG A 153 20.87 1.59 0.16
N ILE A 154 20.38 0.36 0.34
CA ILE A 154 21.22 -0.76 0.79
C ILE A 154 22.32 -1.04 -0.25
N ALA A 155 21.99 -1.12 -1.54
CA ALA A 155 22.94 -1.36 -2.59
C ALA A 155 24.01 -0.26 -2.68
N GLU A 156 23.63 1.01 -2.56
CA GLU A 156 24.55 2.15 -2.50
C GLU A 156 25.56 2.00 -1.35
N GLN A 157 25.11 1.62 -0.15
CA GLN A 157 25.98 1.41 1.00
C GLN A 157 26.90 0.18 0.84
N MET A 158 26.42 -0.89 0.23
CA MET A 158 27.24 -2.05 -0.09
C MET A 158 28.37 -1.67 -1.04
N LEU A 159 28.08 -0.89 -2.10
CA LEU A 159 29.10 -0.42 -3.05
C LEU A 159 30.16 0.46 -2.38
N VAL A 160 29.79 1.26 -1.38
CA VAL A 160 30.74 2.05 -0.60
C VAL A 160 31.64 1.14 0.24
N ALA A 161 31.09 0.12 0.88
CA ALA A 161 31.83 -0.80 1.73
C ALA A 161 32.76 -1.76 0.97
N MET A 162 32.53 -1.96 -0.32
CA MET A 162 33.34 -2.83 -1.19
C MET A 162 34.55 -2.10 -1.83
N LYS A 163 34.67 -0.80 -1.65
CA LYS A 163 35.84 0.01 -2.08
C LYS A 163 36.90 0.06 -1.00
#